data_4af0fafa60215e7755a0df6e3274acb2
#
_entry.id   4af0fafa60215e7755a0df6e3274acb2
#
_cell.length_a   1.000
_cell.length_b   1.000
_cell.length_c   1.000
_cell.angle_alpha   90.00
_cell.angle_beta   90.00
_cell.angle_gamma   90.00
#
_symmetry.space_group_name_H-M   'P 1'
#
loop_
_entity.id
_entity.type
_entity.pdbx_description
1 polymer ?
#
loop_
_entity_poly.entity_id
_entity_poly.type
_entity_poly.pdbx_seq_one_letter_code
_entity_poly.pdbx_strand_id
1 'polypeptide(L)'
;MADTSTRTLSAELEKELQSAPTTHQGLLDWVREVAALTQPAHIYWVDGTQEEYDRLAQELVDAGTFVRLSDHEFPNSYAAFSDPDDVARVEERTFICSETEEGAGPTNNWRDPVEMKQTLTGLFEGSMRGRTMYVIPFVMGSLKAKNPKIAVELSDSAYVVCSMRIMATIGKDVLAKLNETNGFFVKALHSVGAVSYTHLTLPTSDL
;
A
#
# COMPACT_ATOMS: atom_id res chain seq x y z
N MET A 1 -16.99 3.07 -21.76
CA MET A 1 -16.10 4.19 -21.49
C MET A 1 -16.59 4.81 -20.19
N ALA A 2 -16.00 4.44 -19.05
CA ALA A 2 -16.30 5.10 -17.78
C ALA A 2 -15.68 6.51 -17.86
N ASP A 3 -16.52 7.51 -17.67
CA ASP A 3 -16.15 8.91 -17.62
C ASP A 3 -15.12 9.12 -16.49
N THR A 4 -13.87 9.31 -16.88
CA THR A 4 -12.81 9.75 -15.99
C THR A 4 -13.00 11.26 -15.76
N SER A 5 -14.19 11.63 -15.25
CA SER A 5 -14.43 12.95 -14.70
C SER A 5 -13.30 13.23 -13.73
N THR A 6 -12.53 14.24 -14.00
CA THR A 6 -11.39 14.76 -13.23
C THR A 6 -11.85 15.00 -11.79
N ARG A 7 -11.76 13.95 -10.96
CA ARG A 7 -11.97 14.08 -9.52
C ARG A 7 -10.82 14.93 -8.99
N THR A 8 -11.14 16.14 -8.61
CA THR A 8 -10.16 17.11 -8.10
C THR A 8 -9.86 16.75 -6.64
N LEU A 9 -8.60 16.68 -6.29
CA LEU A 9 -8.18 16.56 -4.88
C LEU A 9 -8.57 17.81 -4.09
N SER A 10 -8.72 17.65 -2.78
CA SER A 10 -8.85 18.79 -1.89
C SER A 10 -7.58 19.65 -1.93
N ALA A 11 -7.70 20.95 -1.66
CA ALA A 11 -6.55 21.85 -1.63
C ALA A 11 -5.49 21.42 -0.58
N GLU A 12 -5.91 20.74 0.47
CA GLU A 12 -5.04 20.21 1.52
C GLU A 12 -4.19 19.04 1.00
N LEU A 13 -4.81 18.06 0.35
CA LEU A 13 -4.10 16.93 -0.26
C LEU A 13 -3.15 17.37 -1.39
N GLU A 14 -3.54 18.37 -2.19
CA GLU A 14 -2.63 18.93 -3.19
C GLU A 14 -1.40 19.59 -2.55
N LYS A 15 -1.57 20.27 -1.41
CA LYS A 15 -0.45 20.84 -0.66
C LYS A 15 0.47 19.75 -0.08
N GLU A 16 -0.11 18.67 0.45
CA GLU A 16 0.68 17.52 0.93
C GLU A 16 1.47 16.86 -0.20
N LEU A 17 0.89 16.71 -1.39
CA LEU A 17 1.58 16.22 -2.58
C LEU A 17 2.70 17.16 -3.05
N GLN A 18 2.50 18.48 -2.99
CA GLN A 18 3.54 19.46 -3.34
C GLN A 18 4.74 19.41 -2.38
N SER A 19 4.53 18.98 -1.14
CA SER A 19 5.58 18.78 -0.14
C SER A 19 6.17 17.36 -0.11
N ALA A 20 5.82 16.52 -1.09
CA ALA A 20 6.31 15.16 -1.18
C ALA A 20 7.83 15.08 -1.25
N PRO A 21 8.48 14.13 -0.54
CA PRO A 21 9.94 13.98 -0.55
C PRO A 21 10.45 13.26 -1.81
N THR A 22 9.79 13.49 -2.94
CA THR A 22 10.13 12.86 -4.22
C THR A 22 9.98 13.81 -5.38
N THR A 23 10.82 13.63 -6.40
CA THR A 23 10.75 14.32 -7.69
C THR A 23 10.28 13.39 -8.82
N HIS A 24 9.98 12.13 -8.49
CA HIS A 24 9.56 11.12 -9.47
C HIS A 24 8.14 11.39 -9.94
N GLN A 25 7.99 12.00 -11.11
CA GLN A 25 6.69 12.46 -11.63
C GLN A 25 5.66 11.32 -11.73
N GLY A 26 6.05 10.15 -12.25
CA GLY A 26 5.14 9.01 -12.37
C GLY A 26 4.62 8.50 -11.03
N LEU A 27 5.40 8.64 -9.94
CA LEU A 27 4.94 8.32 -8.59
C LEU A 27 3.94 9.36 -8.09
N LEU A 28 4.24 10.65 -8.26
CA LEU A 28 3.33 11.74 -7.85
C LEU A 28 1.99 11.65 -8.58
N ASP A 29 2.01 11.37 -9.88
CA ASP A 29 0.79 11.23 -10.68
C ASP A 29 -0.05 10.05 -10.23
N TRP A 30 0.59 8.90 -9.94
CA TRP A 30 -0.11 7.73 -9.45
C TRP A 30 -0.69 7.94 -8.04
N VAL A 31 0.06 8.54 -7.12
CA VAL A 31 -0.45 8.89 -5.78
C VAL A 31 -1.65 9.82 -5.88
N ARG A 32 -1.60 10.82 -6.77
CA ARG A 32 -2.73 11.72 -7.05
C ARG A 32 -3.95 10.97 -7.58
N GLU A 33 -3.76 10.09 -8.55
CA GLU A 33 -4.83 9.27 -9.13
C GLU A 33 -5.53 8.42 -8.05
N VAL A 34 -4.74 7.71 -7.24
CA VAL A 34 -5.26 6.86 -6.18
C VAL A 34 -5.93 7.69 -5.07
N ALA A 35 -5.35 8.82 -4.68
CA ALA A 35 -5.97 9.70 -3.68
C ALA A 35 -7.31 10.27 -4.18
N ALA A 36 -7.42 10.61 -5.46
CA ALA A 36 -8.69 11.04 -6.05
C ALA A 36 -9.75 9.93 -6.06
N LEU A 37 -9.34 8.67 -6.22
CA LEU A 37 -10.23 7.50 -6.17
C LEU A 37 -10.64 7.17 -4.73
N THR A 38 -9.67 7.02 -3.83
CA THR A 38 -9.89 6.49 -2.48
C THR A 38 -10.31 7.53 -1.45
N GLN A 39 -10.08 8.81 -1.73
CA GLN A 39 -10.48 9.98 -0.92
C GLN A 39 -9.96 9.94 0.53
N PRO A 40 -8.65 9.80 0.75
CA PRO A 40 -8.08 9.84 2.10
C PRO A 40 -8.22 11.23 2.73
N ALA A 41 -8.10 11.28 4.08
CA ALA A 41 -8.01 12.55 4.80
C ALA A 41 -6.63 13.19 4.68
N HIS A 42 -5.57 12.36 4.65
CA HIS A 42 -4.17 12.78 4.58
C HIS A 42 -3.36 11.84 3.71
N ILE A 43 -2.23 12.35 3.17
CA ILE A 43 -1.19 11.57 2.49
C ILE A 43 0.07 11.63 3.35
N TYR A 44 0.56 10.48 3.77
CA TYR A 44 1.76 10.36 4.60
C TYR A 44 2.84 9.56 3.90
N TRP A 45 4.04 10.15 3.78
CA TRP A 45 5.20 9.52 3.14
C TRP A 45 6.03 8.80 4.20
N VAL A 46 6.04 7.48 4.13
CA VAL A 46 6.76 6.62 5.08
C VAL A 46 8.27 6.80 4.91
N ASP A 47 8.95 7.13 6.00
CA ASP A 47 10.40 7.34 6.03
C ASP A 47 11.21 6.12 6.49
N GLY A 48 10.57 5.15 7.15
CA GLY A 48 11.15 3.89 7.60
C GLY A 48 12.03 4.02 8.85
N THR A 49 12.00 5.16 9.56
CA THR A 49 12.79 5.38 10.78
C THR A 49 12.23 4.57 11.97
N GLN A 50 13.04 4.46 13.03
CA GLN A 50 12.60 3.82 14.27
C GLN A 50 11.55 4.68 14.97
N GLU A 51 11.74 5.99 14.96
CA GLU A 51 10.82 6.96 15.54
C GLU A 51 9.43 6.89 14.88
N GLU A 52 9.37 6.74 13.58
CA GLU A 52 8.12 6.52 12.84
C GLU A 52 7.45 5.21 13.27
N TYR A 53 8.22 4.12 13.33
CA TYR A 53 7.71 2.81 13.76
C TYR A 53 7.15 2.87 15.18
N ASP A 54 7.89 3.47 16.13
CA ASP A 54 7.49 3.55 17.53
C ASP A 54 6.19 4.36 17.67
N ARG A 55 6.06 5.45 16.93
CA ARG A 55 4.84 6.27 16.89
C ARG A 55 3.65 5.48 16.34
N LEU A 56 3.80 4.85 15.17
CA LEU A 56 2.72 4.07 14.55
C LEU A 56 2.33 2.85 15.38
N ALA A 57 3.32 2.16 15.99
CA ALA A 57 3.06 1.05 16.90
C ALA A 57 2.27 1.51 18.14
N GLN A 58 2.59 2.68 18.69
CA GLN A 58 1.85 3.24 19.80
C GLN A 58 0.42 3.62 19.40
N GLU A 59 0.22 4.24 18.23
CA GLU A 59 -1.12 4.52 17.69
C GLU A 59 -1.96 3.23 17.56
N LEU A 60 -1.32 2.12 17.13
CA LEU A 60 -2.00 0.81 17.04
C LEU A 60 -2.31 0.20 18.41
N VAL A 61 -1.47 0.46 19.42
CA VAL A 61 -1.76 0.06 20.82
C VAL A 61 -2.95 0.86 21.35
N ASP A 62 -2.96 2.18 21.15
CA ASP A 62 -4.02 3.07 21.61
C ASP A 62 -5.37 2.74 20.93
N ALA A 63 -5.32 2.27 19.66
CA ALA A 63 -6.48 1.78 18.93
C ALA A 63 -6.91 0.35 19.30
N GLY A 64 -6.14 -0.37 20.13
CA GLY A 64 -6.41 -1.76 20.51
C GLY A 64 -6.08 -2.81 19.44
N THR A 65 -5.44 -2.42 18.33
CA THR A 65 -4.97 -3.34 17.29
C THR A 65 -3.73 -4.12 17.73
N PHE A 66 -2.83 -3.44 18.46
CA PHE A 66 -1.69 -4.06 19.10
C PHE A 66 -1.86 -4.16 20.61
N VAL A 67 -1.32 -5.21 21.18
CA VAL A 67 -1.09 -5.37 22.62
C VAL A 67 0.40 -5.41 22.86
N ARG A 68 0.94 -4.41 23.61
CA ARG A 68 2.36 -4.39 23.96
C ARG A 68 2.67 -5.55 24.89
N LEU A 69 3.69 -6.31 24.57
CA LEU A 69 4.16 -7.40 25.43
C LEU A 69 5.11 -6.88 26.51
N SER A 70 5.46 -7.74 27.48
CA SER A 70 6.38 -7.44 28.55
C SER A 70 7.78 -7.11 28.00
N ASP A 71 8.27 -5.91 28.23
CA ASP A 71 9.60 -5.49 27.77
C ASP A 71 10.75 -6.30 28.40
N HIS A 72 10.47 -6.95 29.54
CA HIS A 72 11.44 -7.83 30.20
C HIS A 72 11.60 -9.18 29.48
N GLU A 73 10.50 -9.74 28.97
CA GLU A 73 10.49 -11.07 28.34
C GLU A 73 10.54 -10.96 26.81
N PHE A 74 9.86 -9.96 26.27
CA PHE A 74 9.68 -9.73 24.83
C PHE A 74 9.90 -8.26 24.48
N PRO A 75 11.15 -7.75 24.56
CA PRO A 75 11.43 -6.34 24.31
C PRO A 75 11.01 -5.93 22.90
N ASN A 76 10.40 -4.76 22.78
CA ASN A 76 9.91 -4.18 21.52
C ASN A 76 8.96 -5.09 20.73
N SER A 77 8.17 -5.91 21.41
CA SER A 77 7.27 -6.87 20.78
C SER A 77 5.81 -6.53 21.06
N TYR A 78 4.98 -6.84 20.09
CA TYR A 78 3.53 -6.64 20.14
C TYR A 78 2.81 -7.91 19.72
N ALA A 79 1.68 -8.20 20.33
CA ALA A 79 0.73 -9.19 19.84
C ALA A 79 -0.34 -8.46 19.03
N ALA A 80 -0.70 -9.05 17.88
CA ALA A 80 -1.84 -8.63 17.08
C ALA A 80 -2.77 -9.83 16.91
N PHE A 81 -4.05 -9.61 17.10
CA PHE A 81 -5.07 -10.63 16.91
C PHE A 81 -6.01 -10.16 15.80
N SER A 82 -6.14 -10.97 14.76
CA SER A 82 -7.11 -10.75 13.70
C SER A 82 -8.39 -11.55 13.94
N ASP A 83 -9.46 -11.15 13.27
CA ASP A 83 -10.69 -11.93 13.25
C ASP A 83 -10.41 -13.35 12.70
N PRO A 84 -11.03 -14.41 13.23
CA PRO A 84 -10.88 -15.76 12.69
C PRO A 84 -11.22 -15.90 11.21
N ASP A 85 -12.07 -15.03 10.69
CA ASP A 85 -12.43 -14.96 9.27
C ASP A 85 -11.40 -14.16 8.41
N ASP A 86 -10.43 -13.51 9.05
CA ASP A 86 -9.35 -12.78 8.40
C ASP A 86 -8.24 -13.76 8.01
N VAL A 87 -8.41 -14.42 6.88
CA VAL A 87 -7.46 -15.39 6.36
C VAL A 87 -6.44 -14.69 5.47
N ALA A 88 -5.16 -14.87 5.78
CA ALA A 88 -4.05 -14.23 5.07
C ALA A 88 -3.99 -14.57 3.56
N ARG A 89 -4.60 -15.67 3.16
CA ARG A 89 -4.70 -16.06 1.74
C ARG A 89 -6.03 -16.77 1.51
N VAL A 90 -6.89 -16.14 0.74
CA VAL A 90 -8.15 -16.72 0.29
C VAL A 90 -7.98 -17.10 -1.20
N GLU A 91 -7.72 -18.37 -1.48
CA GLU A 91 -7.46 -18.85 -2.85
C GLU A 91 -8.62 -18.54 -3.80
N GLU A 92 -9.86 -18.69 -3.32
CA GLU A 92 -11.08 -18.43 -4.09
C GLU A 92 -11.25 -16.97 -4.52
N ARG A 93 -10.54 -16.04 -3.86
CA ARG A 93 -10.60 -14.59 -4.11
C ARG A 93 -9.27 -14.02 -4.61
N THR A 94 -8.30 -14.90 -4.91
CA THR A 94 -7.00 -14.50 -5.45
C THR A 94 -6.97 -14.81 -6.94
N PHE A 95 -6.71 -13.80 -7.74
CA PHE A 95 -6.73 -13.89 -9.21
C PHE A 95 -5.45 -13.36 -9.81
N ILE A 96 -5.03 -13.97 -10.92
CA ILE A 96 -4.04 -13.41 -11.83
C ILE A 96 -4.79 -12.84 -13.04
N CYS A 97 -4.51 -11.58 -13.36
CA CYS A 97 -5.17 -10.85 -14.44
C CYS A 97 -4.18 -10.62 -15.60
N SER A 98 -3.66 -11.70 -16.16
CA SER A 98 -2.85 -11.67 -17.38
C SER A 98 -3.73 -11.48 -18.63
N GLU A 99 -3.14 -11.06 -19.76
CA GLU A 99 -3.84 -10.86 -21.03
C GLU A 99 -4.60 -12.10 -21.50
N THR A 100 -4.05 -13.29 -21.21
CA THR A 100 -4.69 -14.57 -21.55
C THR A 100 -4.74 -15.47 -20.31
N GLU A 101 -5.68 -16.41 -20.28
CA GLU A 101 -5.82 -17.36 -19.19
C GLU A 101 -4.57 -18.24 -19.02
N GLU A 102 -3.94 -18.63 -20.12
CA GLU A 102 -2.68 -19.40 -20.07
C GLU A 102 -1.56 -18.65 -19.35
N GLY A 103 -1.55 -17.31 -19.42
CA GLY A 103 -0.58 -16.46 -18.71
C GLY A 103 -0.73 -16.49 -17.19
N ALA A 104 -1.88 -16.90 -16.66
CA ALA A 104 -2.08 -17.07 -15.22
C ALA A 104 -1.39 -18.31 -14.66
N GLY A 105 -1.05 -19.28 -15.52
CA GLY A 105 -0.48 -20.56 -15.13
C GLY A 105 -1.53 -21.59 -14.66
N PRO A 106 -1.11 -22.85 -14.43
CA PRO A 106 -2.05 -23.97 -14.30
C PRO A 106 -2.78 -24.06 -12.95
N THR A 107 -2.35 -23.30 -11.93
CA THR A 107 -2.85 -23.42 -10.56
C THR A 107 -3.47 -22.16 -10.00
N ASN A 108 -3.50 -21.08 -10.80
CA ASN A 108 -4.05 -19.80 -10.36
C ASN A 108 -5.43 -19.56 -10.99
N ASN A 109 -6.30 -18.90 -10.23
CA ASN A 109 -7.55 -18.40 -10.80
C ASN A 109 -7.24 -17.22 -11.73
N TRP A 110 -7.85 -17.22 -12.90
CA TRP A 110 -7.73 -16.12 -13.85
C TRP A 110 -9.00 -15.27 -13.88
N ARG A 111 -8.80 -13.98 -14.13
CA ARG A 111 -9.89 -13.03 -14.46
C ARG A 111 -9.43 -12.08 -15.54
N ASP A 112 -10.36 -11.68 -16.39
CA ASP A 112 -10.09 -10.64 -17.39
C ASP A 112 -9.58 -9.35 -16.72
N PRO A 113 -8.43 -8.79 -17.14
CA PRO A 113 -7.84 -7.63 -16.52
C PRO A 113 -8.71 -6.36 -16.59
N VAL A 114 -9.48 -6.19 -17.66
CA VAL A 114 -10.35 -5.01 -17.82
C VAL A 114 -11.56 -5.10 -16.89
N GLU A 115 -12.21 -6.27 -16.83
CA GLU A 115 -13.34 -6.51 -15.92
C GLU A 115 -12.91 -6.42 -14.46
N MET A 116 -11.76 -7.02 -14.11
CA MET A 116 -11.25 -6.95 -12.75
C MET A 116 -10.88 -5.53 -12.36
N LYS A 117 -10.23 -4.77 -13.24
CA LYS A 117 -9.90 -3.37 -12.99
C LYS A 117 -11.15 -2.53 -12.72
N GLN A 118 -12.24 -2.76 -13.47
CA GLN A 118 -13.51 -2.07 -13.23
C GLN A 118 -14.10 -2.43 -11.87
N THR A 119 -14.13 -3.72 -11.53
CA THR A 119 -14.62 -4.22 -10.24
C THR A 119 -13.84 -3.59 -9.08
N LEU A 120 -12.52 -3.63 -9.15
CA LEU A 120 -11.65 -3.11 -8.10
C LEU A 120 -11.72 -1.60 -7.99
N THR A 121 -11.82 -0.87 -9.11
CA THR A 121 -12.03 0.58 -9.08
C THR A 121 -13.30 0.93 -8.30
N GLY A 122 -14.39 0.19 -8.50
CA GLY A 122 -15.62 0.37 -7.74
C GLY A 122 -15.46 0.09 -6.24
N LEU A 123 -14.69 -0.94 -5.87
CA LEU A 123 -14.42 -1.29 -4.46
C LEU A 123 -13.50 -0.28 -3.77
N PHE A 124 -12.52 0.26 -4.48
CA PHE A 124 -11.61 1.27 -3.93
C PHE A 124 -12.21 2.68 -3.86
N GLU A 125 -13.33 2.94 -4.52
CA GLU A 125 -13.95 4.26 -4.53
C GLU A 125 -14.31 4.73 -3.12
N GLY A 126 -13.61 5.77 -2.63
CA GLY A 126 -13.82 6.34 -1.29
C GLY A 126 -13.42 5.42 -0.13
N SER A 127 -12.67 4.34 -0.41
CA SER A 127 -12.30 3.34 0.61
C SER A 127 -11.44 3.89 1.74
N MET A 128 -10.69 4.98 1.52
CA MET A 128 -9.80 5.56 2.53
C MET A 128 -10.38 6.80 3.22
N ARG A 129 -11.68 7.07 3.08
CA ARG A 129 -12.31 8.24 3.72
C ARG A 129 -12.09 8.26 5.23
N GLY A 130 -11.65 9.42 5.74
CA GLY A 130 -11.37 9.62 7.16
C GLY A 130 -10.09 8.95 7.66
N ARG A 131 -9.29 8.34 6.77
CA ARG A 131 -8.02 7.68 7.09
C ARG A 131 -6.85 8.32 6.37
N THR A 132 -5.65 8.06 6.86
CA THR A 132 -4.40 8.46 6.23
C THR A 132 -3.99 7.43 5.18
N MET A 133 -3.68 7.89 3.97
CA MET A 133 -3.03 7.07 2.95
C MET A 133 -1.52 7.12 3.16
N TYR A 134 -0.92 5.99 3.51
CA TYR A 134 0.51 5.82 3.64
C TYR A 134 1.12 5.48 2.29
N VAL A 135 2.14 6.23 1.88
CA VAL A 135 2.95 5.95 0.70
C VAL A 135 4.21 5.23 1.17
N ILE A 136 4.34 3.95 0.86
CA ILE A 136 5.34 3.04 1.39
C ILE A 136 6.29 2.61 0.28
N PRO A 137 7.39 3.34 0.01
CA PRO A 137 8.41 2.85 -0.92
C PRO A 137 9.17 1.69 -0.28
N PHE A 138 9.35 0.58 -1.00
CA PHE A 138 10.01 -0.60 -0.46
C PHE A 138 10.81 -1.38 -1.51
N VAL A 139 11.73 -2.21 -1.02
CA VAL A 139 12.45 -3.19 -1.80
C VAL A 139 12.55 -4.50 -1.02
N MET A 140 12.22 -5.60 -1.70
CA MET A 140 12.45 -6.94 -1.15
C MET A 140 13.84 -7.41 -1.57
N GLY A 141 14.74 -7.54 -0.58
CA GLY A 141 16.16 -7.83 -0.80
C GLY A 141 17.06 -6.62 -0.61
N SER A 142 18.23 -6.64 -1.23
CA SER A 142 19.23 -5.60 -1.02
C SER A 142 19.02 -4.39 -1.93
N LEU A 143 18.91 -3.21 -1.33
CA LEU A 143 18.91 -1.93 -2.07
C LEU A 143 20.22 -1.68 -2.82
N LYS A 144 21.32 -2.35 -2.40
CA LYS A 144 22.65 -2.29 -3.04
C LYS A 144 22.78 -3.25 -4.23
N ALA A 145 21.77 -4.03 -4.56
CA ALA A 145 21.78 -4.90 -5.73
C ALA A 145 21.99 -4.07 -7.01
N LYS A 146 22.57 -4.70 -8.04
CA LYS A 146 22.80 -4.03 -9.33
C LYS A 146 21.52 -3.48 -9.94
N ASN A 147 20.39 -4.20 -9.79
CA ASN A 147 19.07 -3.81 -10.27
C ASN A 147 18.03 -4.10 -9.16
N PRO A 148 17.94 -3.26 -8.13
CA PRO A 148 16.93 -3.45 -7.08
C PRO A 148 15.54 -3.31 -7.68
N LYS A 149 14.65 -4.24 -7.34
CA LYS A 149 13.24 -4.17 -7.73
C LYS A 149 12.50 -3.33 -6.70
N ILE A 150 12.32 -2.07 -7.02
CA ILE A 150 11.60 -1.13 -6.16
C ILE A 150 10.12 -1.23 -6.42
N ALA A 151 9.36 -1.19 -5.34
CA ALA A 151 7.91 -1.08 -5.37
C ALA A 151 7.45 0.05 -4.44
N VAL A 152 6.25 0.51 -4.65
CA VAL A 152 5.56 1.44 -3.75
C VAL A 152 4.19 0.87 -3.44
N GLU A 153 3.87 0.75 -2.16
CA GLU A 153 2.55 0.38 -1.71
C GLU A 153 1.80 1.60 -1.18
N LEU A 154 0.55 1.75 -1.59
CA LEU A 154 -0.38 2.71 -1.01
C LEU A 154 -1.34 1.94 -0.11
N SER A 155 -1.42 2.32 1.15
CA SER A 155 -2.26 1.64 2.14
C SER A 155 -2.87 2.64 3.12
N ASP A 156 -4.05 2.34 3.64
CA ASP A 156 -4.66 3.13 4.72
C ASP A 156 -4.52 2.48 6.11
N SER A 157 -3.56 1.55 6.24
CA SER A 157 -3.32 0.80 7.46
C SER A 157 -1.92 1.03 8.04
N ALA A 158 -1.84 1.62 9.24
CA ALA A 158 -0.60 1.73 9.99
C ALA A 158 0.00 0.35 10.33
N TYR A 159 -0.85 -0.69 10.49
CA TYR A 159 -0.41 -2.07 10.69
C TYR A 159 0.43 -2.56 9.51
N VAL A 160 0.01 -2.24 8.28
CA VAL A 160 0.76 -2.59 7.06
C VAL A 160 2.13 -1.94 7.05
N VAL A 161 2.24 -0.65 7.44
CA VAL A 161 3.53 0.04 7.54
C VAL A 161 4.47 -0.68 8.51
N CYS A 162 3.97 -1.01 9.73
CA CYS A 162 4.75 -1.73 10.72
C CYS A 162 5.20 -3.12 10.22
N SER A 163 4.31 -3.86 9.58
CA SER A 163 4.60 -5.19 9.02
C SER A 163 5.60 -5.13 7.87
N MET A 164 5.45 -4.17 6.96
CA MET A 164 6.37 -3.96 5.84
C MET A 164 7.79 -3.65 6.31
N ARG A 165 7.93 -2.87 7.38
CA ARG A 165 9.24 -2.55 7.96
C ARG A 165 9.98 -3.78 8.51
N ILE A 166 9.24 -4.80 8.95
CA ILE A 166 9.82 -6.07 9.42
C ILE A 166 10.24 -6.96 8.23
N MET A 167 9.45 -6.94 7.15
CA MET A 167 9.61 -7.87 6.02
C MET A 167 10.49 -7.33 4.90
N ALA A 168 10.65 -6.02 4.77
CA ALA A 168 11.31 -5.37 3.65
C ALA A 168 12.18 -4.18 4.13
N THR A 169 13.03 -3.67 3.25
CA THR A 169 13.64 -2.34 3.43
C THR A 169 12.66 -1.31 2.90
N ILE A 170 12.22 -0.38 3.75
CA ILE A 170 11.23 0.64 3.41
C ILE A 170 11.76 2.06 3.61
N GLY A 171 11.05 3.03 3.06
CA GLY A 171 11.14 4.44 3.42
C GLY A 171 12.13 5.24 2.58
N LYS A 172 12.72 6.26 3.22
CA LYS A 172 13.46 7.35 2.57
C LYS A 172 14.63 6.89 1.69
N ASP A 173 15.38 5.84 2.09
CA ASP A 173 16.53 5.37 1.32
C ASP A 173 16.10 4.70 0.02
N VAL A 174 14.96 3.99 0.04
CA VAL A 174 14.36 3.40 -1.16
C VAL A 174 13.84 4.50 -2.09
N LEU A 175 13.16 5.50 -1.51
CA LEU A 175 12.66 6.64 -2.26
C LEU A 175 13.80 7.46 -2.90
N ALA A 176 14.90 7.66 -2.17
CA ALA A 176 16.10 8.32 -2.71
C ALA A 176 16.66 7.55 -3.91
N LYS A 177 16.70 6.21 -3.82
CA LYS A 177 17.15 5.37 -4.94
C LYS A 177 16.20 5.45 -6.14
N LEU A 178 14.91 5.47 -5.91
CA LEU A 178 13.92 5.66 -6.97
C LEU A 178 14.06 7.03 -7.65
N ASN A 179 14.26 8.09 -6.88
CA ASN A 179 14.51 9.44 -7.40
C ASN A 179 15.80 9.51 -8.24
N GLU A 180 16.88 8.86 -7.75
CA GLU A 180 18.17 8.81 -8.46
C GLU A 180 18.04 8.14 -9.83
N THR A 181 17.34 7.02 -9.89
CA THR A 181 17.22 6.24 -11.12
C THR A 181 16.12 6.75 -12.04
N ASN A 182 15.13 7.46 -11.50
CA ASN A 182 13.88 7.84 -12.16
C ASN A 182 13.28 6.65 -12.95
N GLY A 183 13.42 5.46 -12.37
CA GLY A 183 13.15 4.19 -13.03
C GLY A 183 11.72 3.70 -12.80
N PHE A 184 11.46 2.52 -13.36
CA PHE A 184 10.21 1.80 -13.12
C PHE A 184 10.10 1.36 -11.65
N PHE A 185 8.90 1.42 -11.10
CA PHE A 185 8.54 0.83 -9.82
C PHE A 185 7.25 0.02 -9.94
N VAL A 186 7.13 -1.03 -9.14
CA VAL A 186 5.90 -1.81 -9.05
C VAL A 186 4.89 -1.07 -8.18
N LYS A 187 3.67 -0.96 -8.66
CA LYS A 187 2.55 -0.33 -7.94
C LYS A 187 1.80 -1.39 -7.13
N ALA A 188 1.53 -1.13 -5.86
CA ALA A 188 0.68 -1.94 -5.02
C ALA A 188 -0.34 -1.06 -4.28
N LEU A 189 -1.59 -1.48 -4.22
CA LEU A 189 -2.67 -0.75 -3.56
C LEU A 189 -3.40 -1.69 -2.61
N HIS A 190 -3.52 -1.27 -1.36
CA HIS A 190 -4.22 -1.97 -0.29
C HIS A 190 -5.15 -1.00 0.45
N SER A 191 -6.33 -1.46 0.87
CA SER A 191 -7.21 -0.69 1.75
C SER A 191 -8.02 -1.62 2.65
N VAL A 192 -8.21 -1.21 3.90
CA VAL A 192 -9.07 -1.90 4.88
C VAL A 192 -10.49 -1.32 4.91
N GLY A 193 -10.82 -0.32 4.08
CA GLY A 193 -11.99 0.53 4.28
C GLY A 193 -13.21 0.24 3.46
N ALA A 194 -13.14 -0.58 2.42
CA ALA A 194 -14.27 -0.73 1.50
C ALA A 194 -15.22 -1.88 1.87
N VAL A 195 -14.73 -2.88 2.60
CA VAL A 195 -15.49 -4.10 2.95
C VAL A 195 -15.11 -4.49 4.36
N SER A 196 -16.08 -4.75 5.20
CA SER A 196 -15.87 -4.99 6.63
C SER A 196 -15.00 -6.22 6.97
N TYR A 197 -14.56 -7.02 6.00
CA TYR A 197 -13.80 -8.26 6.21
C TYR A 197 -12.79 -8.62 5.12
N THR A 198 -12.40 -7.72 4.22
CA THR A 198 -11.45 -8.09 3.16
C THR A 198 -10.28 -7.11 3.08
N HIS A 199 -9.09 -7.63 3.33
CA HIS A 199 -7.86 -7.00 2.89
C HIS A 199 -7.76 -7.16 1.37
N LEU A 200 -7.87 -6.06 0.64
CA LEU A 200 -7.64 -6.04 -0.80
C LEU A 200 -6.17 -5.69 -1.04
N THR A 201 -5.37 -6.67 -1.36
CA THR A 201 -3.99 -6.45 -1.80
C THR A 201 -3.91 -6.68 -3.30
N LEU A 202 -3.53 -5.67 -4.04
CA LEU A 202 -3.26 -5.76 -5.46
C LEU A 202 -1.80 -5.42 -5.73
N PRO A 203 -0.97 -6.39 -6.16
CA PRO A 203 0.15 -6.06 -6.99
C PRO A 203 -0.41 -5.66 -8.37
N THR A 204 -0.42 -4.38 -8.67
CA THR A 204 -0.69 -3.93 -10.03
C THR A 204 0.60 -4.02 -10.81
N SER A 205 0.82 -5.16 -11.49
CA SER A 205 1.76 -5.15 -12.60
C SER A 205 1.17 -4.25 -13.68
N ASP A 206 1.94 -3.28 -14.14
CA ASP A 206 1.56 -2.48 -15.29
C ASP A 206 1.32 -3.40 -16.48
N LEU A 207 0.12 -3.35 -16.99
CA LEU A 207 -0.19 -3.74 -18.35
C LEU A 207 0.08 -2.56 -19.26
#